data_61e979633f9a04ea3158f7128c62d09a
#
_entry.id   61e979633f9a04ea3158f7128c62d09a
#
_cell.length_a   1.000
_cell.length_b   1.000
_cell.length_c   1.000
_cell.angle_alpha   90.00
_cell.angle_beta   90.00
_cell.angle_gamma   90.00
#
_symmetry.space_group_name_H-M   'P 1'
#
loop_
_entity.id
_entity.type
_entity.pdbx_description
1 polymer ?
#
loop_
_entity_poly.entity_id
_entity_poly.type
_entity_poly.pdbx_seq_one_letter_code
_entity_poly.pdbx_strand_id
1 'polypeptide(L)'
;MTSSEFCTFQRRAAHLLGMYGTIIFWVTSAMLIFSYSTPSSAAPAILPMLWHIGALMTCVGGFWFWFSIRVNVSAEGHPWYHVMFADLFVLALLASQSTALLWSITQGAGSALSGLFLILFIVSNVVLFGGVYWSKFAHMFYKPGAAIQKHLAEADGSNSNLPSPADKPKQFGFGIRRESPKNY
;
A
#
# COMPACT_ATOMS: atom_id res chain seq x y z
N MET A 1 2.40 15.53 2.40
CA MET A 1 1.07 15.16 2.90
C MET A 1 1.01 13.78 3.57
N THR A 2 1.60 12.74 3.02
CA THR A 2 1.50 11.35 3.55
C THR A 2 2.22 11.09 4.88
N SER A 3 3.14 11.94 5.31
CA SER A 3 3.98 11.64 6.49
C SER A 3 3.47 12.23 7.81
N SER A 4 2.56 13.19 7.76
CA SER A 4 1.99 13.84 8.96
C SER A 4 0.79 13.09 9.55
N GLU A 5 0.23 12.14 8.80
CA GLU A 5 -0.92 11.34 9.25
C GLU A 5 -0.52 10.16 10.17
N PHE A 6 0.77 9.82 10.23
CA PHE A 6 1.24 8.71 11.05
C PHE A 6 1.73 9.19 12.41
N CYS A 7 0.99 8.87 13.46
CA CYS A 7 1.30 9.23 14.84
C CYS A 7 2.57 8.56 15.39
N THR A 8 3.05 7.46 14.78
CA THR A 8 4.23 6.71 15.24
C THR A 8 5.24 6.50 14.12
N PHE A 9 6.52 6.60 14.47
CA PHE A 9 7.64 6.36 13.55
C PHE A 9 7.57 4.97 12.89
N GLN A 10 7.20 3.94 13.63
CA GLN A 10 7.12 2.56 13.13
C GLN A 10 6.08 2.41 12.00
N ARG A 11 4.88 2.97 12.18
CA ARG A 11 3.83 2.95 11.12
C ARG A 11 4.30 3.68 9.87
N ARG A 12 4.92 4.83 10.06
CA ARG A 12 5.47 5.63 8.97
C ARG A 12 6.57 4.87 8.22
N ALA A 13 7.52 4.27 8.94
CA ALA A 13 8.63 3.53 8.33
C ALA A 13 8.14 2.31 7.54
N ALA A 14 7.27 1.47 8.13
CA ALA A 14 6.70 0.32 7.45
C ALA A 14 5.91 0.71 6.20
N HIS A 15 5.10 1.78 6.29
CA HIS A 15 4.33 2.28 5.15
C HIS A 15 5.23 2.81 4.03
N LEU A 16 6.21 3.65 4.35
CA LEU A 16 7.13 4.19 3.34
C LEU A 16 7.95 3.09 2.67
N LEU A 17 8.42 2.11 3.45
CA LEU A 17 9.17 0.98 2.94
C LEU A 17 8.32 0.15 1.95
N GLY A 18 7.09 -0.18 2.34
CA GLY A 18 6.15 -0.88 1.46
C GLY A 18 5.78 -0.08 0.22
N MET A 19 5.47 1.21 0.37
CA MET A 19 5.08 2.07 -0.73
C MET A 19 6.20 2.26 -1.76
N TYR A 20 7.37 2.69 -1.32
CA TYR A 20 8.50 2.90 -2.24
C TYR A 20 8.99 1.58 -2.85
N GLY A 21 9.01 0.50 -2.06
CA GLY A 21 9.32 -0.84 -2.57
C GLY A 21 8.38 -1.25 -3.70
N THR A 22 7.09 -1.08 -3.50
CA THR A 22 6.06 -1.40 -4.52
C THR A 22 6.21 -0.54 -5.77
N ILE A 23 6.45 0.76 -5.64
CA ILE A 23 6.65 1.65 -6.79
C ILE A 23 7.89 1.23 -7.59
N ILE A 24 9.02 1.00 -6.92
CA ILE A 24 10.25 0.54 -7.57
C ILE A 24 10.01 -0.77 -8.30
N PHE A 25 9.37 -1.74 -7.63
CA PHE A 25 9.07 -3.04 -8.22
C PHE A 25 8.18 -2.92 -9.48
N TRP A 26 7.10 -2.17 -9.43
CA TRP A 26 6.18 -2.02 -10.56
C TRP A 26 6.78 -1.27 -11.73
N VAL A 27 7.52 -0.17 -11.44
CA VAL A 27 8.21 0.58 -12.49
C VAL A 27 9.27 -0.27 -13.18
N THR A 28 10.09 -0.98 -12.42
CA THR A 28 11.11 -1.87 -13.01
C THR A 28 10.49 -3.06 -13.74
N SER A 29 9.39 -3.62 -13.24
CA SER A 29 8.62 -4.67 -13.93
C SER A 29 8.10 -4.17 -15.28
N ALA A 30 7.49 -2.99 -15.30
CA ALA A 30 7.00 -2.38 -16.53
C ALA A 30 8.13 -2.14 -17.53
N MET A 31 9.27 -1.59 -17.07
CA MET A 31 10.43 -1.39 -17.94
C MET A 31 10.97 -2.71 -18.49
N LEU A 32 11.08 -3.76 -17.68
CA LEU A 32 11.53 -5.08 -18.14
C LEU A 32 10.59 -5.70 -19.15
N ILE A 33 9.27 -5.57 -18.94
CA ILE A 33 8.25 -6.16 -19.83
C ILE A 33 8.17 -5.38 -21.14
N PHE A 34 8.13 -4.05 -21.11
CA PHE A 34 7.86 -3.28 -22.34
C PHE A 34 9.11 -2.90 -23.11
N SER A 35 10.25 -2.68 -22.44
CA SER A 35 11.47 -2.24 -23.11
C SER A 35 12.46 -3.37 -23.40
N TYR A 36 12.39 -4.46 -22.66
CA TYR A 36 13.36 -5.57 -22.71
C TYR A 36 12.67 -6.95 -22.84
N SER A 37 11.57 -7.01 -23.58
CA SER A 37 10.75 -8.21 -23.76
C SER A 37 11.37 -9.27 -24.67
N THR A 38 12.37 -8.92 -25.46
CA THR A 38 13.00 -9.84 -26.42
C THR A 38 14.32 -10.39 -25.91
N PRO A 39 14.68 -11.65 -26.21
CA PRO A 39 15.96 -12.23 -25.82
C PRO A 39 17.18 -11.48 -26.37
N SER A 40 17.00 -10.72 -27.45
CA SER A 40 18.04 -9.90 -28.07
C SER A 40 18.31 -8.59 -27.36
N SER A 41 17.37 -8.11 -26.55
CA SER A 41 17.51 -6.86 -25.77
C SER A 41 17.96 -7.19 -24.35
N ALA A 42 19.29 -7.16 -24.10
CA ALA A 42 19.82 -7.37 -22.76
C ALA A 42 19.46 -6.20 -21.86
N ALA A 43 18.71 -6.45 -20.79
CA ALA A 43 18.40 -5.42 -19.80
C ALA A 43 19.65 -5.01 -19.01
N PRO A 44 19.85 -3.72 -18.73
CA PRO A 44 20.89 -3.26 -17.81
C PRO A 44 20.75 -3.95 -16.44
N ALA A 45 21.86 -4.41 -15.86
CA ALA A 45 21.86 -5.15 -14.59
C ALA A 45 21.21 -4.40 -13.43
N ILE A 46 21.14 -3.07 -13.51
CA ILE A 46 20.47 -2.23 -12.51
C ILE A 46 18.98 -2.50 -12.41
N LEU A 47 18.30 -2.84 -13.51
CA LEU A 47 16.85 -3.07 -13.52
C LEU A 47 16.44 -4.33 -12.75
N PRO A 48 17.00 -5.52 -13.01
CA PRO A 48 16.75 -6.69 -12.18
C PRO A 48 17.15 -6.48 -10.71
N MET A 49 18.25 -5.77 -10.44
CA MET A 49 18.67 -5.45 -9.09
C MET A 49 17.63 -4.61 -8.36
N LEU A 50 17.15 -3.50 -8.97
CA LEU A 50 16.11 -2.65 -8.41
C LEU A 50 14.79 -3.41 -8.22
N TRP A 51 14.46 -4.32 -9.13
CA TRP A 51 13.28 -5.17 -9.04
C TRP A 51 13.32 -6.04 -7.76
N HIS A 52 14.45 -6.69 -7.47
CA HIS A 52 14.62 -7.48 -6.23
C HIS A 52 14.60 -6.60 -4.98
N ILE A 53 15.28 -5.45 -5.03
CA ILE A 53 15.28 -4.49 -3.90
C ILE A 53 13.85 -4.01 -3.63
N GLY A 54 13.09 -3.64 -4.66
CA GLY A 54 11.71 -3.23 -4.53
C GLY A 54 10.82 -4.30 -3.89
N ALA A 55 10.94 -5.55 -4.36
CA ALA A 55 10.21 -6.68 -3.80
C ALA A 55 10.57 -6.94 -2.33
N LEU A 56 11.86 -6.92 -1.98
CA LEU A 56 12.34 -7.09 -0.59
C LEU A 56 11.85 -5.97 0.32
N MET A 57 11.93 -4.71 -0.11
CA MET A 57 11.42 -3.57 0.66
C MET A 57 9.93 -3.71 0.94
N THR A 58 9.15 -4.12 -0.06
CA THR A 58 7.70 -4.35 0.11
C THR A 58 7.42 -5.50 1.07
N CYS A 59 8.15 -6.61 0.96
CA CYS A 59 8.01 -7.74 1.89
C CYS A 59 8.34 -7.31 3.32
N VAL A 60 9.47 -6.64 3.55
CA VAL A 60 9.88 -6.20 4.90
C VAL A 60 8.85 -5.24 5.48
N GLY A 61 8.45 -4.19 4.74
CA GLY A 61 7.47 -3.22 5.20
C GLY A 61 6.10 -3.84 5.46
N GLY A 62 5.64 -4.70 4.56
CA GLY A 62 4.33 -5.34 4.64
C GLY A 62 4.25 -6.42 5.72
N PHE A 63 5.26 -7.27 5.90
CA PHE A 63 5.30 -8.24 7.01
C PHE A 63 5.45 -7.53 8.36
N TRP A 64 6.24 -6.45 8.43
CA TRP A 64 6.32 -5.62 9.63
C TRP A 64 4.95 -5.04 9.99
N PHE A 65 4.23 -4.48 9.00
CA PHE A 65 2.86 -4.01 9.21
C PHE A 65 1.95 -5.15 9.70
N TRP A 66 1.96 -6.30 9.03
CA TRP A 66 1.05 -7.40 9.31
C TRP A 66 1.23 -8.00 10.70
N PHE A 67 2.47 -8.30 11.09
CA PHE A 67 2.76 -9.01 12.33
C PHE A 67 2.99 -8.12 13.55
N SER A 68 3.36 -6.85 13.36
CA SER A 68 3.67 -5.96 14.49
C SER A 68 2.66 -4.84 14.66
N ILE A 69 2.31 -4.14 13.59
CA ILE A 69 1.50 -2.92 13.68
C ILE A 69 0.02 -3.27 13.77
N ARG A 70 -0.44 -4.20 12.95
CA ARG A 70 -1.83 -4.64 12.90
C ARG A 70 -2.28 -5.34 14.18
N VAL A 71 -1.39 -6.07 14.81
CA VAL A 71 -1.64 -6.79 16.06
C VAL A 71 -1.63 -5.86 17.29
N ASN A 72 -0.99 -4.71 17.19
CA ASN A 72 -0.91 -3.76 18.29
C ASN A 72 -2.29 -3.17 18.61
N VAL A 73 -2.77 -3.39 19.84
CA VAL A 73 -4.08 -2.93 20.32
C VAL A 73 -4.23 -1.40 20.24
N SER A 74 -3.14 -0.65 20.44
CA SER A 74 -3.15 0.81 20.31
C SER A 74 -3.20 1.30 18.85
N ALA A 75 -2.93 0.43 17.87
CA ALA A 75 -2.98 0.74 16.45
C ALA A 75 -4.28 0.23 15.80
N GLU A 76 -4.41 -1.07 15.58
CA GLU A 76 -5.57 -1.68 14.93
C GLU A 76 -6.23 -2.78 15.79
N GLY A 77 -5.48 -3.44 16.67
CA GLY A 77 -6.01 -4.41 17.64
C GLY A 77 -6.52 -5.72 17.04
N HIS A 78 -6.17 -6.03 15.78
CA HIS A 78 -6.61 -7.26 15.13
C HIS A 78 -5.55 -8.36 15.23
N PRO A 79 -5.89 -9.57 15.66
CA PRO A 79 -4.95 -10.67 15.65
C PRO A 79 -4.53 -11.00 14.21
N TRP A 80 -3.30 -11.48 14.05
CA TRP A 80 -2.69 -11.72 12.71
C TRP A 80 -3.47 -12.72 11.85
N TYR A 81 -4.22 -13.62 12.44
CA TYR A 81 -5.05 -14.63 11.75
C TYR A 81 -6.44 -14.15 11.37
N HIS A 82 -6.90 -13.01 11.89
CA HIS A 82 -8.21 -12.46 11.56
C HIS A 82 -8.13 -11.65 10.27
N VAL A 83 -8.54 -12.27 9.16
CA VAL A 83 -8.49 -11.68 7.82
C VAL A 83 -9.83 -11.05 7.48
N MET A 84 -9.82 -9.80 7.07
CA MET A 84 -10.98 -9.06 6.57
C MET A 84 -10.84 -8.76 5.07
N PHE A 85 -11.96 -8.49 4.39
CA PHE A 85 -11.92 -8.07 2.98
C PHE A 85 -11.01 -6.85 2.74
N ALA A 86 -10.98 -5.94 3.70
CA ALA A 86 -10.10 -4.78 3.67
C ALA A 86 -8.61 -5.13 3.59
N ASP A 87 -8.22 -6.31 4.08
CA ASP A 87 -6.83 -6.78 4.11
C ASP A 87 -6.40 -7.44 2.80
N LEU A 88 -7.35 -7.71 1.90
CA LEU A 88 -7.10 -8.40 0.63
C LEU A 88 -5.95 -7.75 -0.15
N PHE A 89 -5.90 -6.41 -0.15
CA PHE A 89 -4.82 -5.67 -0.80
C PHE A 89 -3.44 -6.00 -0.22
N VAL A 90 -3.31 -5.94 1.10
CA VAL A 90 -2.02 -6.17 1.78
C VAL A 90 -1.57 -7.62 1.59
N LEU A 91 -2.48 -8.57 1.76
CA LEU A 91 -2.19 -10.00 1.58
C LEU A 91 -1.84 -10.35 0.14
N ALA A 92 -2.59 -9.83 -0.83
CA ALA A 92 -2.31 -10.06 -2.24
C ALA A 92 -0.98 -9.41 -2.67
N LEU A 93 -0.67 -8.22 -2.14
CA LEU A 93 0.60 -7.55 -2.37
C LEU A 93 1.77 -8.36 -1.79
N LEU A 94 1.67 -8.83 -0.54
CA LEU A 94 2.69 -9.67 0.09
C LEU A 94 2.86 -11.00 -0.64
N ALA A 95 1.77 -11.65 -1.03
CA ALA A 95 1.80 -12.87 -1.81
C ALA A 95 2.49 -12.64 -3.16
N SER A 96 2.14 -11.55 -3.86
CA SER A 96 2.76 -11.18 -5.13
C SER A 96 4.27 -11.00 -4.99
N GLN A 97 4.73 -10.18 -4.04
CA GLN A 97 6.15 -9.89 -3.87
C GLN A 97 6.95 -11.12 -3.41
N SER A 98 6.40 -11.90 -2.47
CA SER A 98 7.04 -13.12 -1.98
C SER A 98 7.17 -14.18 -3.09
N THR A 99 6.09 -14.40 -3.86
CA THR A 99 6.11 -15.36 -4.96
C THR A 99 6.98 -14.90 -6.13
N ALA A 100 7.09 -13.58 -6.38
CA ALA A 100 8.01 -13.02 -7.36
C ALA A 100 9.48 -13.32 -6.99
N LEU A 101 9.86 -13.13 -5.74
CA LEU A 101 11.22 -13.46 -5.25
C LEU A 101 11.50 -14.96 -5.35
N LEU A 102 10.54 -15.80 -4.93
CA LEU A 102 10.67 -17.27 -5.02
C LEU A 102 10.76 -17.72 -6.47
N TRP A 103 9.97 -17.13 -7.37
CA TRP A 103 10.08 -17.39 -8.80
C TRP A 103 11.47 -17.05 -9.34
N SER A 104 11.99 -15.88 -9.03
CA SER A 104 13.32 -15.47 -9.48
C SER A 104 14.42 -16.41 -8.99
N ILE A 105 14.37 -16.81 -7.71
CA ILE A 105 15.35 -17.75 -7.12
C ILE A 105 15.26 -19.13 -7.79
N THR A 106 14.05 -19.67 -7.92
CA THR A 106 13.84 -21.01 -8.51
C THR A 106 14.14 -21.04 -10.00
N GLN A 107 13.88 -19.94 -10.71
CA GLN A 107 14.26 -19.80 -12.12
C GLN A 107 15.78 -19.76 -12.28
N GLY A 108 16.47 -18.99 -11.47
CA GLY A 108 17.96 -18.91 -11.47
C GLY A 108 18.60 -20.26 -11.13
N ALA A 109 17.96 -21.07 -10.29
CA ALA A 109 18.41 -22.42 -9.94
C ALA A 109 18.01 -23.50 -10.94
N GLY A 110 17.26 -23.17 -12.01
CA GLY A 110 16.75 -24.15 -12.98
C GLY A 110 15.74 -25.15 -12.39
N SER A 111 15.06 -24.79 -11.29
CA SER A 111 14.14 -25.68 -10.59
C SER A 111 12.81 -25.84 -11.32
N ALA A 112 12.25 -27.05 -11.31
CA ALA A 112 10.91 -27.35 -11.83
C ALA A 112 9.79 -26.55 -11.11
N LEU A 113 10.04 -26.04 -9.90
CA LEU A 113 9.09 -25.23 -9.14
C LEU A 113 8.94 -23.79 -9.68
N SER A 114 9.82 -23.38 -10.60
CA SER A 114 9.76 -22.03 -11.19
C SER A 114 8.40 -21.72 -11.83
N GLY A 115 7.85 -22.68 -12.59
CA GLY A 115 6.52 -22.53 -13.19
C GLY A 115 5.40 -22.35 -12.16
N LEU A 116 5.45 -23.07 -11.05
CA LEU A 116 4.48 -22.94 -9.97
C LEU A 116 4.51 -21.55 -9.35
N PHE A 117 5.71 -21.05 -9.00
CA PHE A 117 5.84 -19.71 -8.41
C PHE A 117 5.48 -18.60 -9.39
N LEU A 118 5.72 -18.76 -10.68
CA LEU A 118 5.24 -17.83 -11.70
C LEU A 118 3.70 -17.77 -11.73
N ILE A 119 3.03 -18.93 -11.71
CA ILE A 119 1.55 -18.97 -11.67
C ILE A 119 1.02 -18.29 -10.41
N LEU A 120 1.60 -18.60 -9.25
CA LEU A 120 1.20 -17.98 -7.99
C LEU A 120 1.44 -16.45 -8.00
N PHE A 121 2.52 -15.98 -8.58
CA PHE A 121 2.80 -14.57 -8.79
C PHE A 121 1.73 -13.90 -9.66
N ILE A 122 1.39 -14.51 -10.80
CA ILE A 122 0.34 -13.99 -11.70
C ILE A 122 -1.02 -13.96 -10.99
N VAL A 123 -1.41 -15.04 -10.33
CA VAL A 123 -2.69 -15.12 -9.59
C VAL A 123 -2.75 -14.05 -8.48
N SER A 124 -1.67 -13.88 -7.73
CA SER A 124 -1.60 -12.85 -6.69
C SER A 124 -1.78 -11.43 -7.26
N ASN A 125 -1.20 -11.16 -8.43
CA ASN A 125 -1.41 -9.88 -9.11
C ASN A 125 -2.83 -9.71 -9.65
N VAL A 126 -3.45 -10.77 -10.18
CA VAL A 126 -4.87 -10.73 -10.59
C VAL A 126 -5.76 -10.40 -9.40
N VAL A 127 -5.53 -11.03 -8.24
CA VAL A 127 -6.28 -10.73 -7.01
C VAL A 127 -6.00 -9.30 -6.53
N LEU A 128 -4.74 -8.86 -6.58
CA LEU A 128 -4.31 -7.52 -6.16
C LEU A 128 -5.02 -6.43 -6.96
N PHE A 129 -4.95 -6.49 -8.28
CA PHE A 129 -5.53 -5.47 -9.15
C PHE A 129 -7.04 -5.64 -9.34
N GLY A 130 -7.54 -6.87 -9.42
CA GLY A 130 -8.97 -7.16 -9.50
C GLY A 130 -9.71 -6.83 -8.21
N GLY A 131 -9.04 -6.96 -7.06
CA GLY A 131 -9.59 -6.67 -5.73
C GLY A 131 -9.55 -5.19 -5.30
N VAL A 132 -9.03 -4.28 -6.12
CA VAL A 132 -8.83 -2.85 -5.77
C VAL A 132 -10.12 -2.22 -5.25
N TYR A 133 -11.24 -2.43 -5.94
CA TYR A 133 -12.53 -1.82 -5.59
C TYR A 133 -13.03 -2.19 -4.20
N TRP A 134 -12.81 -3.44 -3.77
CA TRP A 134 -13.29 -3.95 -2.48
C TRP A 134 -12.27 -3.87 -1.35
N SER A 135 -11.05 -3.46 -1.65
CA SER A 135 -9.95 -3.41 -0.68
C SER A 135 -9.69 -2.00 -0.16
N LYS A 136 -8.90 -1.89 0.90
CA LYS A 136 -8.40 -0.60 1.40
C LYS A 136 -7.65 0.21 0.34
N PHE A 137 -7.21 -0.39 -0.76
CA PHE A 137 -6.51 0.31 -1.83
C PHE A 137 -7.40 1.32 -2.57
N ALA A 138 -8.71 1.10 -2.60
CA ALA A 138 -9.68 2.03 -3.20
C ALA A 138 -9.56 3.45 -2.64
N HIS A 139 -9.17 3.61 -1.37
CA HIS A 139 -9.02 4.93 -0.76
C HIS A 139 -7.94 5.81 -1.42
N MET A 140 -6.96 5.23 -2.10
CA MET A 140 -5.97 5.99 -2.88
C MET A 140 -6.61 6.79 -4.01
N PHE A 141 -7.70 6.27 -4.58
CA PHE A 141 -8.44 6.93 -5.64
C PHE A 141 -9.50 7.89 -5.09
N TYR A 142 -10.16 7.53 -3.99
CA TYR A 142 -11.23 8.36 -3.41
C TYR A 142 -10.71 9.54 -2.60
N LYS A 143 -9.61 9.41 -1.84
CA LYS A 143 -9.05 10.52 -1.05
C LYS A 143 -8.67 11.75 -1.88
N PRO A 144 -7.95 11.64 -3.02
CA PRO A 144 -7.68 12.80 -3.86
C PRO A 144 -8.94 13.44 -4.42
N GLY A 145 -9.92 12.62 -4.85
CA GLY A 145 -11.21 13.13 -5.33
C GLY A 145 -11.98 13.90 -4.26
N ALA A 146 -12.07 13.34 -3.05
CA ALA A 146 -12.70 13.99 -1.91
C ALA A 146 -11.96 15.29 -1.51
N ALA A 147 -10.64 15.30 -1.57
CA ALA A 147 -9.84 16.50 -1.30
C ALA A 147 -10.11 17.61 -2.32
N ILE A 148 -10.18 17.28 -3.61
CA ILE A 148 -10.52 18.23 -4.67
C ILE A 148 -11.95 18.76 -4.46
N GLN A 149 -12.91 17.88 -4.20
CA GLN A 149 -14.28 18.28 -3.94
C GLN A 149 -14.40 19.24 -2.74
N LYS A 150 -13.67 18.95 -1.66
CA LYS A 150 -13.59 19.84 -0.50
C LYS A 150 -13.05 21.22 -0.88
N HIS A 151 -11.96 21.29 -1.64
CA HIS A 151 -11.40 22.56 -2.08
C HIS A 151 -12.33 23.34 -3.01
N LEU A 152 -13.04 22.63 -3.90
CA LEU A 152 -14.05 23.26 -4.75
C LEU A 152 -15.21 23.83 -3.93
N ALA A 153 -15.71 23.08 -2.94
CA ALA A 153 -16.78 23.52 -2.06
C ALA A 153 -16.35 24.69 -1.14
N GLU A 154 -15.07 24.77 -0.79
CA GLU A 154 -14.51 25.91 -0.08
C GLU A 154 -14.39 27.15 -0.99
N ALA A 155 -14.03 26.96 -2.26
CA ALA A 155 -13.83 28.04 -3.23
C ALA A 155 -15.14 28.66 -3.75
N ASP A 156 -16.18 27.85 -3.94
CA ASP A 156 -17.49 28.28 -4.43
C ASP A 156 -18.44 28.73 -3.31
N GLY A 157 -18.01 28.61 -2.03
CA GLY A 157 -18.79 29.00 -0.88
C GLY A 157 -19.94 28.06 -0.52
N SER A 158 -20.09 26.93 -1.20
CA SER A 158 -21.13 25.93 -0.89
C SER A 158 -20.96 25.32 0.51
N ASN A 159 -19.78 25.45 1.07
CA ASN A 159 -19.43 25.01 2.43
C ASN A 159 -19.74 26.03 3.53
N SER A 160 -20.25 27.22 3.20
CA SER A 160 -20.40 28.33 4.15
C SER A 160 -21.36 28.05 5.28
N ASN A 161 -22.33 27.15 5.06
CA ASN A 161 -23.35 26.76 6.03
C ASN A 161 -23.02 25.46 6.76
N LEU A 162 -21.90 24.82 6.47
CA LEU A 162 -21.50 23.59 7.12
C LEU A 162 -20.70 23.87 8.41
N PRO A 163 -20.87 23.06 9.46
CA PRO A 163 -20.09 23.19 10.67
C PRO A 163 -18.61 22.91 10.40
N SER A 164 -17.76 23.53 11.22
CA SER A 164 -16.30 23.32 11.16
C SER A 164 -15.94 21.85 11.27
N PRO A 165 -14.94 21.36 10.49
CA PRO A 165 -14.49 19.99 10.60
C PRO A 165 -14.07 19.62 12.01
N ALA A 166 -14.36 18.40 12.44
CA ALA A 166 -14.05 17.94 13.79
C ALA A 166 -12.56 17.71 14.06
N ASP A 167 -11.77 17.56 13.02
CA ASP A 167 -10.33 17.47 13.09
C ASP A 167 -9.64 18.83 13.44
N LYS A 168 -10.40 19.92 13.38
CA LYS A 168 -9.98 21.25 13.81
C LYS A 168 -10.85 21.78 14.95
N PRO A 169 -10.91 21.11 16.10
CA PRO A 169 -11.70 21.59 17.22
C PRO A 169 -11.13 22.92 17.74
N LYS A 170 -12.00 23.83 18.11
CA LYS A 170 -11.61 25.14 18.68
C LYS A 170 -10.94 25.00 20.04
N GLN A 171 -11.15 23.88 20.71
CA GLN A 171 -10.65 23.65 22.06
C GLN A 171 -9.99 22.29 22.16
N PHE A 172 -8.77 22.27 22.68
CA PHE A 172 -7.99 21.09 22.97
C PHE A 172 -7.63 20.99 24.43
N GLY A 173 -7.53 19.79 24.93
CA GLY A 173 -6.86 19.48 26.18
C GLY A 173 -7.79 18.97 27.28
N PHE A 174 -7.17 18.52 28.36
CA PHE A 174 -7.86 18.04 29.55
C PHE A 174 -8.62 19.18 30.23
N GLY A 175 -9.90 18.95 30.49
CA GLY A 175 -10.76 19.96 31.15
C GLY A 175 -11.30 21.05 30.24
N ILE A 176 -10.91 21.09 28.99
CA ILE A 176 -11.47 22.02 28.00
C ILE A 176 -12.64 21.34 27.28
N ARG A 177 -13.78 22.03 27.27
CA ARG A 177 -15.00 21.53 26.67
C ARG A 177 -14.80 21.37 25.15
N ARG A 178 -14.79 20.16 24.65
CA ARG A 178 -14.83 19.90 23.20
C ARG A 178 -16.22 20.25 22.66
N GLU A 179 -16.26 21.00 21.58
CA GLU A 179 -17.48 21.04 20.78
C GLU A 179 -17.74 19.63 20.24
N SER A 180 -18.97 19.16 20.39
CA SER A 180 -19.36 17.87 19.82
C SER A 180 -19.12 17.88 18.31
N PRO A 181 -18.60 16.80 17.74
CA PRO A 181 -18.50 16.68 16.30
C PRO A 181 -19.88 16.91 15.68
N LYS A 182 -19.95 17.87 14.81
CA LYS A 182 -21.18 18.17 14.07
C LYS A 182 -21.00 17.56 12.67
N ASN A 183 -21.83 16.60 12.33
CA ASN A 183 -21.88 15.98 11.00
C ASN A 183 -20.62 15.21 10.59
N TYR A 184 -20.61 13.95 10.90
CA TYR A 184 -19.77 12.92 10.31
C TYR A 184 -20.60 12.06 9.39
#